data_13268f6938fc701afffa59764e602d5a
#
_entry.id   13268f6938fc701afffa59764e602d5a
#
_cell.length_a   1.000
_cell.length_b   1.000
_cell.length_c   1.000
_cell.angle_alpha   90.00
_cell.angle_beta   90.00
_cell.angle_gamma   90.00
#
_symmetry.space_group_name_H-M   'P 1'
#
loop_
_entity.id
_entity.type
_entity.pdbx_description
1 polymer ?
#
loop_
_entity_poly.entity_id
_entity_poly.type
_entity_poly.pdbx_seq_one_letter_code
_entity_poly.pdbx_strand_id
1 'polypeptide(L)'
;MRKNKYLYITLLAVLGFHQEAMAQAIASTPRLVVNITVDQLRTDYLETFMPLYGNDGFKKLLKQGKVFASASYDFTPVDRASAIATIATGTTPYYHGIVGTEWLDRQTLRPVRCTGQNNTPINILTSTLGDEMKLASSGTAQIYAFAPTADAAILSAGHAADGAAWTNLNRWNNIDYYAPVPLWQSDYTKTYAVETDINKSITELALSCIEKSNIGMDETPDLLNVIYKQGATPEESYKNIDQHLSRLILRIERRLGHNNVLFVLTGTGYSEEREEREDEEKFHIPTGKFNIQRTANLLNMYLGAIYGSAKYVEASYKNQLFLNHQLFDQKNINLADVLNRAQEFLLQVEGVRNVYTSNQLLTSESERLEKIRNGFCTEKCGDLIIEIAPGWKLVNEETHESTTQRVNFISFPIIFYGANITAERVLTPVTVDRIAPTIAKAIRIRAPNACASEPLF
;
A
#
# COMPACT_ATOMS: atom_id res chain seq x y z
N MET A 1 -11.25 60.60 -50.64
CA MET A 1 -11.68 60.06 -49.32
C MET A 1 -11.85 58.51 -49.24
N ARG A 2 -11.55 57.70 -50.25
CA ARG A 2 -11.70 56.22 -50.21
C ARG A 2 -10.42 55.47 -49.86
N LYS A 3 -9.24 56.01 -50.00
CA LYS A 3 -7.93 55.32 -49.70
C LYS A 3 -7.61 55.21 -48.23
N ASN A 4 -8.13 56.06 -47.35
CA ASN A 4 -7.82 56.02 -45.91
C ASN A 4 -8.67 55.00 -45.16
N LYS A 5 -9.81 54.53 -45.65
CA LYS A 5 -10.64 53.52 -44.99
C LYS A 5 -9.98 52.13 -45.02
N TYR A 6 -9.26 51.79 -46.04
CA TYR A 6 -8.57 50.51 -46.17
C TYR A 6 -7.32 50.43 -45.28
N LEU A 7 -6.68 51.59 -45.06
CA LEU A 7 -5.51 51.62 -44.14
C LEU A 7 -5.89 51.37 -42.67
N TYR A 8 -7.04 51.89 -42.23
CA TYR A 8 -7.56 51.63 -40.86
C TYR A 8 -8.09 50.21 -40.68
N ILE A 9 -8.67 49.60 -41.73
CA ILE A 9 -9.12 48.20 -41.66
C ILE A 9 -7.93 47.25 -41.61
N THR A 10 -6.85 47.52 -42.34
CA THR A 10 -5.62 46.70 -42.30
C THR A 10 -4.89 46.88 -40.98
N LEU A 11 -4.88 48.08 -40.38
CA LEU A 11 -4.26 48.32 -39.10
C LEU A 11 -5.05 47.66 -37.92
N LEU A 12 -6.39 47.65 -38.01
CA LEU A 12 -7.25 46.93 -37.05
C LEU A 12 -7.16 45.41 -37.20
N ALA A 13 -6.97 44.90 -38.41
CA ALA A 13 -6.76 43.48 -38.64
C ALA A 13 -5.40 43.01 -38.12
N VAL A 14 -4.33 43.82 -38.22
CA VAL A 14 -3.00 43.51 -37.68
C VAL A 14 -2.98 43.60 -36.14
N LEU A 15 -3.76 44.51 -35.53
CA LEU A 15 -3.92 44.60 -34.07
C LEU A 15 -4.82 43.48 -33.48
N GLY A 16 -5.76 42.95 -34.31
CA GLY A 16 -6.64 41.85 -33.90
C GLY A 16 -5.95 40.46 -33.89
N PHE A 17 -4.81 40.30 -34.58
CA PHE A 17 -4.03 39.05 -34.57
C PHE A 17 -2.93 38.98 -33.55
N HIS A 18 -2.75 39.98 -32.70
CA HIS A 18 -1.98 39.93 -31.46
C HIS A 18 -2.86 39.58 -30.25
N GLN A 19 -3.91 38.79 -30.42
CA GLN A 19 -4.28 37.89 -29.36
C GLN A 19 -3.13 36.90 -29.29
N GLU A 20 -2.24 37.17 -28.34
CA GLU A 20 -1.26 36.21 -27.86
C GLU A 20 -2.00 34.88 -27.70
N ALA A 21 -1.68 33.92 -28.56
CA ALA A 21 -1.75 32.55 -28.16
C ALA A 21 -0.82 32.48 -26.93
N MET A 22 -1.38 32.73 -25.75
CA MET A 22 -0.83 32.27 -24.52
C MET A 22 -0.75 30.76 -24.73
N ALA A 23 0.33 30.32 -25.36
CA ALA A 23 0.73 28.95 -25.29
C ALA A 23 0.75 28.68 -23.78
N GLN A 24 -0.27 28.01 -23.26
CA GLN A 24 -0.23 27.49 -21.91
C GLN A 24 1.10 26.76 -21.86
N ALA A 25 2.05 27.35 -21.16
CA ALA A 25 3.36 26.73 -20.99
C ALA A 25 3.06 25.35 -20.41
N ILE A 26 3.25 24.33 -21.25
CA ILE A 26 2.98 22.96 -20.86
C ILE A 26 3.88 22.74 -19.66
N ALA A 27 3.28 22.66 -18.46
CA ALA A 27 4.02 22.47 -17.23
C ALA A 27 5.01 21.31 -17.42
N SER A 28 6.29 21.54 -17.07
CA SER A 28 7.31 20.50 -17.22
C SER A 28 6.98 19.31 -16.35
N THR A 29 7.18 18.09 -16.86
CA THR A 29 7.05 16.88 -16.04
C THR A 29 8.15 16.84 -14.97
N PRO A 30 7.86 16.39 -13.76
CA PRO A 30 8.90 16.16 -12.76
C PRO A 30 9.88 15.10 -13.27
N ARG A 31 11.18 15.33 -13.04
CA ARG A 31 12.26 14.38 -13.39
C ARG A 31 12.41 13.28 -12.37
N LEU A 32 11.97 13.52 -11.13
CA LEU A 32 12.01 12.55 -10.06
C LEU A 32 10.68 12.54 -9.30
N VAL A 33 10.13 11.36 -9.09
CA VAL A 33 9.06 11.10 -8.12
C VAL A 33 9.69 10.48 -6.89
N VAL A 34 9.48 11.09 -5.71
CA VAL A 34 9.88 10.53 -4.42
C VAL A 34 8.62 10.11 -3.68
N ASN A 35 8.33 8.81 -3.70
CA ASN A 35 7.17 8.23 -3.04
C ASN A 35 7.55 7.78 -1.63
N ILE A 36 7.04 8.47 -0.62
CA ILE A 36 7.37 8.26 0.78
C ILE A 36 6.17 7.61 1.47
N THR A 37 6.37 6.40 1.98
CA THR A 37 5.35 5.72 2.79
C THR A 37 5.82 5.66 4.24
N VAL A 38 5.01 6.17 5.15
CA VAL A 38 5.25 6.03 6.59
C VAL A 38 4.35 4.92 7.12
N ASP A 39 4.97 3.81 7.54
CA ASP A 39 4.22 2.68 8.09
C ASP A 39 3.46 3.11 9.36
N GLN A 40 2.17 2.80 9.42
CA GLN A 40 1.27 3.16 10.52
C GLN A 40 1.12 4.68 10.77
N LEU A 41 1.25 5.51 9.72
CA LEU A 41 1.01 6.96 9.83
C LEU A 41 -0.44 7.24 10.24
N ARG A 42 -0.64 8.15 11.20
CA ARG A 42 -1.95 8.57 11.70
C ARG A 42 -2.09 10.09 11.64
N THR A 43 -3.25 10.57 11.20
CA THR A 43 -3.53 12.02 11.12
C THR A 43 -3.57 12.66 12.51
N ASP A 44 -4.18 12.01 13.51
CA ASP A 44 -4.29 12.51 14.87
C ASP A 44 -2.90 12.73 15.53
N TYR A 45 -1.98 11.79 15.37
CA TYR A 45 -0.60 11.96 15.86
C TYR A 45 0.18 13.01 15.07
N LEU A 46 -0.02 13.05 13.74
CA LEU A 46 0.60 14.07 12.91
C LEU A 46 0.21 15.49 13.34
N GLU A 47 -1.03 15.69 13.73
CA GLU A 47 -1.54 16.98 14.24
C GLU A 47 -1.12 17.22 15.69
N THR A 48 -1.19 16.22 16.56
CA THR A 48 -0.83 16.32 17.98
C THR A 48 0.64 16.72 18.16
N PHE A 49 1.55 16.10 17.40
CA PHE A 49 2.98 16.37 17.53
C PHE A 49 3.48 17.53 16.65
N MET A 50 2.57 18.26 15.99
CA MET A 50 2.92 19.44 15.18
C MET A 50 3.88 20.43 15.86
N PRO A 51 3.75 20.76 17.16
CA PRO A 51 4.66 21.69 17.83
C PRO A 51 6.12 21.22 17.85
N LEU A 52 6.37 19.90 17.80
CA LEU A 52 7.69 19.28 17.90
C LEU A 52 8.45 19.25 16.57
N TYR A 53 7.76 19.47 15.44
CA TYR A 53 8.37 19.38 14.10
C TYR A 53 9.21 20.61 13.76
N GLY A 54 10.25 20.38 12.96
CA GLY A 54 10.99 21.43 12.26
C GLY A 54 10.16 22.11 11.18
N ASN A 55 10.76 23.06 10.47
CA ASN A 55 10.04 23.82 9.42
C ASN A 55 10.06 23.12 8.06
N ASP A 56 10.98 22.16 7.82
CA ASP A 56 11.31 21.63 6.50
C ASP A 56 10.87 20.17 6.28
N GLY A 57 10.25 19.53 7.29
CA GLY A 57 9.67 18.20 7.25
C GLY A 57 8.16 18.23 7.06
N PHE A 58 7.42 17.62 7.98
CA PHE A 58 5.95 17.56 7.93
C PHE A 58 5.29 18.94 7.80
N LYS A 59 5.78 19.96 8.55
CA LYS A 59 5.22 21.33 8.45
C LYS A 59 5.31 21.90 7.04
N LYS A 60 6.44 21.67 6.34
CA LYS A 60 6.62 22.11 4.95
C LYS A 60 5.61 21.44 4.04
N LEU A 61 5.51 20.11 4.12
CA LEU A 61 4.58 19.33 3.31
C LEU A 61 3.11 19.72 3.55
N LEU A 62 2.71 19.89 4.81
CA LEU A 62 1.35 20.26 5.18
C LEU A 62 0.99 21.70 4.79
N LYS A 63 1.96 22.62 4.76
CA LYS A 63 1.72 24.04 4.45
C LYS A 63 1.81 24.34 2.95
N GLN A 64 2.72 23.68 2.24
CA GLN A 64 3.04 23.99 0.85
C GLN A 64 2.56 22.93 -0.13
N GLY A 65 2.12 21.77 0.35
CA GLY A 65 1.61 20.67 -0.46
C GLY A 65 0.10 20.73 -0.70
N LYS A 66 -0.36 19.89 -1.61
CA LYS A 66 -1.77 19.53 -1.76
C LYS A 66 -2.06 18.35 -0.84
N VAL A 67 -2.84 18.61 0.20
CA VAL A 67 -3.10 17.70 1.33
C VAL A 67 -4.52 17.16 1.25
N PHE A 68 -4.67 15.88 1.02
CA PHE A 68 -5.91 15.14 1.24
C PHE A 68 -5.89 14.64 2.69
N ALA A 69 -6.67 15.27 3.56
CA ALA A 69 -6.54 15.13 5.01
C ALA A 69 -7.02 13.75 5.52
N SER A 70 -7.89 13.08 4.78
CA SER A 70 -8.45 11.78 5.14
C SER A 70 -8.37 10.81 3.98
N ALA A 71 -7.44 9.88 4.07
CA ALA A 71 -7.32 8.78 3.15
C ALA A 71 -7.71 7.45 3.82
N SER A 72 -8.13 6.49 3.01
CA SER A 72 -8.46 5.13 3.45
C SER A 72 -8.16 4.12 2.35
N TYR A 73 -8.09 2.85 2.74
CA TYR A 73 -8.09 1.74 1.81
C TYR A 73 -9.51 1.25 1.55
N ASP A 74 -9.79 0.92 0.31
CA ASP A 74 -11.11 0.40 -0.10
C ASP A 74 -11.18 -1.14 -0.02
N PHE A 75 -10.45 -1.72 0.93
CA PHE A 75 -10.46 -3.15 1.22
C PHE A 75 -10.19 -3.44 2.69
N THR A 76 -10.49 -4.64 3.11
CA THR A 76 -10.21 -5.17 4.45
C THR A 76 -9.94 -6.67 4.39
N PRO A 77 -9.02 -7.21 5.23
CA PRO A 77 -8.15 -6.51 6.17
C PRO A 77 -6.99 -5.78 5.48
N VAL A 78 -6.50 -4.71 6.10
CA VAL A 78 -5.32 -3.97 5.65
C VAL A 78 -4.12 -4.37 6.49
N ASP A 79 -3.00 -4.67 5.83
CA ASP A 79 -1.68 -4.79 6.45
C ASP A 79 -0.61 -4.08 5.60
N ARG A 80 0.64 -4.08 6.05
CA ARG A 80 1.72 -3.37 5.36
C ARG A 80 1.90 -3.82 3.91
N ALA A 81 1.87 -5.13 3.65
CA ALA A 81 2.13 -5.65 2.31
C ALA A 81 0.99 -5.29 1.34
N SER A 82 -0.27 -5.52 1.73
CA SER A 82 -1.43 -5.17 0.93
C SER A 82 -1.53 -3.66 0.69
N ALA A 83 -1.20 -2.84 1.71
CA ALA A 83 -1.17 -1.39 1.60
C ALA A 83 -0.12 -0.90 0.59
N ILE A 84 1.12 -1.37 0.70
CA ILE A 84 2.22 -0.97 -0.19
C ILE A 84 1.95 -1.43 -1.63
N ALA A 85 1.45 -2.65 -1.82
CA ALA A 85 1.08 -3.12 -3.15
C ALA A 85 -0.02 -2.25 -3.78
N THR A 86 -1.01 -1.81 -2.99
CA THR A 86 -2.06 -0.89 -3.46
C THR A 86 -1.48 0.48 -3.84
N ILE A 87 -0.56 1.05 -3.05
CA ILE A 87 0.13 2.31 -3.39
C ILE A 87 0.88 2.18 -4.72
N ALA A 88 1.58 1.05 -4.92
CA ALA A 88 2.40 0.81 -6.09
C ALA A 88 1.60 0.51 -7.36
N THR A 89 0.45 -0.16 -7.24
CA THR A 89 -0.34 -0.65 -8.39
C THR A 89 -1.58 0.19 -8.70
N GLY A 90 -2.06 1.01 -7.75
CA GLY A 90 -3.31 1.76 -7.88
C GLY A 90 -4.56 0.86 -7.94
N THR A 91 -4.50 -0.33 -7.35
CA THR A 91 -5.64 -1.25 -7.30
C THR A 91 -5.67 -2.04 -5.99
N THR A 92 -6.64 -2.91 -5.80
CA THR A 92 -6.90 -3.63 -4.55
C THR A 92 -6.32 -5.07 -4.58
N PRO A 93 -6.22 -5.76 -3.43
CA PRO A 93 -5.78 -7.15 -3.33
C PRO A 93 -6.52 -8.11 -4.25
N TYR A 94 -7.78 -7.85 -4.57
CA TYR A 94 -8.56 -8.63 -5.52
C TYR A 94 -7.87 -8.74 -6.89
N TYR A 95 -7.22 -7.66 -7.34
CA TYR A 95 -6.52 -7.62 -8.63
C TYR A 95 -5.02 -7.84 -8.50
N HIS A 96 -4.34 -7.15 -7.56
CA HIS A 96 -2.88 -7.29 -7.46
C HIS A 96 -2.43 -8.54 -6.69
N GLY A 97 -3.35 -9.28 -6.04
CA GLY A 97 -3.09 -10.58 -5.44
C GLY A 97 -2.31 -10.57 -4.13
N ILE A 98 -1.90 -9.43 -3.58
CA ILE A 98 -1.20 -9.35 -2.30
C ILE A 98 -2.23 -9.14 -1.19
N VAL A 99 -2.68 -10.23 -0.61
CA VAL A 99 -3.72 -10.23 0.43
C VAL A 99 -3.18 -9.98 1.84
N GLY A 100 -1.87 -9.93 1.99
CA GLY A 100 -1.18 -9.70 3.28
C GLY A 100 0.30 -10.02 3.19
N THR A 101 1.02 -9.83 4.29
CA THR A 101 2.45 -10.21 4.40
C THR A 101 2.67 -11.70 4.24
N GLU A 102 1.68 -12.50 4.63
CA GLU A 102 1.68 -13.96 4.52
C GLU A 102 0.26 -14.47 4.28
N TRP A 103 0.16 -15.58 3.55
CA TRP A 103 -1.07 -16.36 3.38
C TRP A 103 -0.77 -17.85 3.35
N LEU A 104 -1.80 -18.68 3.46
CA LEU A 104 -1.67 -20.13 3.32
C LEU A 104 -1.67 -20.49 1.83
N ASP A 105 -0.62 -21.18 1.38
CA ASP A 105 -0.59 -21.78 0.05
C ASP A 105 -1.53 -23.00 0.01
N ARG A 106 -2.49 -22.99 -0.92
CA ARG A 106 -3.53 -24.04 -1.01
C ARG A 106 -2.99 -25.42 -1.42
N GLN A 107 -1.86 -25.47 -2.09
CA GLN A 107 -1.30 -26.75 -2.53
C GLN A 107 -0.47 -27.43 -1.45
N THR A 108 0.32 -26.64 -0.74
CA THR A 108 1.23 -27.16 0.29
C THR A 108 0.65 -27.09 1.70
N LEU A 109 -0.43 -26.34 1.90
CA LEU A 109 -1.04 -26.02 3.20
C LEU A 109 -0.03 -25.42 4.19
N ARG A 110 0.93 -24.65 3.68
CA ARG A 110 1.96 -23.97 4.48
C ARG A 110 1.88 -22.46 4.30
N PRO A 111 2.19 -21.70 5.33
CA PRO A 111 2.33 -20.25 5.19
C PRO A 111 3.44 -19.88 4.22
N VAL A 112 3.15 -18.95 3.31
CA VAL A 112 4.11 -18.38 2.37
C VAL A 112 4.10 -16.87 2.47
N ARG A 113 5.29 -16.27 2.37
CA ARG A 113 5.44 -14.82 2.37
C ARG A 113 4.99 -14.21 1.05
N CYS A 114 4.50 -12.98 1.09
CA CYS A 114 4.09 -12.25 -0.11
C CYS A 114 5.21 -12.08 -1.15
N THR A 115 6.47 -12.08 -0.74
CA THR A 115 7.65 -12.05 -1.62
C THR A 115 8.22 -13.43 -1.95
N GLY A 116 7.55 -14.50 -1.54
CA GLY A 116 8.03 -15.88 -1.71
C GLY A 116 9.30 -16.18 -0.91
N GLN A 117 9.90 -17.34 -1.15
CA GLN A 117 11.12 -17.75 -0.47
C GLN A 117 12.36 -16.99 -0.96
N ASN A 118 12.35 -16.55 -2.22
CA ASN A 118 13.50 -15.92 -2.87
C ASN A 118 13.43 -14.39 -2.88
N ASN A 119 12.53 -13.78 -2.13
CA ASN A 119 12.33 -12.34 -2.07
C ASN A 119 12.16 -11.75 -3.49
N THR A 120 11.09 -12.10 -4.19
CA THR A 120 10.77 -11.64 -5.54
C THR A 120 9.42 -10.94 -5.59
N PRO A 121 9.16 -10.07 -6.58
CA PRO A 121 7.85 -9.43 -6.77
C PRO A 121 6.83 -10.31 -7.49
N ILE A 122 7.15 -11.57 -7.80
CA ILE A 122 6.36 -12.46 -8.69
C ILE A 122 4.90 -12.66 -8.24
N ASN A 123 4.61 -12.44 -6.97
CA ASN A 123 3.26 -12.58 -6.43
C ASN A 123 2.36 -11.36 -6.67
N ILE A 124 2.92 -10.25 -7.17
CA ILE A 124 2.13 -9.12 -7.67
C ILE A 124 1.61 -9.51 -9.04
N LEU A 125 0.29 -9.58 -9.20
CA LEU A 125 -0.35 -10.06 -10.44
C LEU A 125 -0.57 -8.96 -11.49
N THR A 126 -0.25 -7.72 -11.16
CA THR A 126 -0.49 -6.54 -12.01
C THR A 126 0.77 -5.71 -12.13
N SER A 127 0.84 -4.82 -13.14
CA SER A 127 1.95 -3.87 -13.21
C SER A 127 1.93 -2.85 -12.06
N THR A 128 3.09 -2.42 -11.65
CA THR A 128 3.27 -1.30 -10.71
C THR A 128 3.52 -0.01 -11.47
N LEU A 129 3.48 1.12 -10.77
CA LEU A 129 3.86 2.42 -11.33
C LEU A 129 5.29 2.37 -11.90
N GLY A 130 6.25 1.75 -11.18
CA GLY A 130 7.62 1.58 -11.65
C GLY A 130 7.72 0.77 -12.94
N ASP A 131 6.91 -0.29 -13.07
CA ASP A 131 6.86 -1.11 -14.31
C ASP A 131 6.35 -0.28 -15.50
N GLU A 132 5.30 0.52 -15.32
CA GLU A 132 4.79 1.41 -16.36
C GLU A 132 5.78 2.52 -16.73
N MET A 133 6.54 3.05 -15.77
CA MET A 133 7.62 4.02 -16.03
C MET A 133 8.74 3.39 -16.87
N LYS A 134 9.15 2.16 -16.57
CA LYS A 134 10.10 1.41 -17.37
C LYS A 134 9.59 1.16 -18.80
N LEU A 135 8.31 0.78 -18.91
CA LEU A 135 7.70 0.54 -20.22
C LEU A 135 7.62 1.84 -21.04
N ALA A 136 7.16 2.93 -20.44
CA ALA A 136 7.01 4.23 -21.11
C ALA A 136 8.34 4.83 -21.56
N SER A 137 9.42 4.57 -20.81
CA SER A 137 10.77 5.06 -21.10
C SER A 137 11.65 4.09 -21.89
N SER A 138 11.09 2.96 -22.39
CA SER A 138 11.87 1.89 -23.03
C SER A 138 13.04 1.39 -22.15
N GLY A 139 12.82 1.35 -20.82
CA GLY A 139 13.77 0.84 -19.85
C GLY A 139 14.74 1.86 -19.28
N THR A 140 14.72 3.13 -19.71
CA THR A 140 15.71 4.14 -19.28
C THR A 140 15.40 4.74 -17.91
N ALA A 141 14.12 4.82 -17.50
CA ALA A 141 13.74 5.28 -16.16
C ALA A 141 14.43 4.47 -15.05
N GLN A 142 14.93 5.13 -14.02
CA GLN A 142 15.56 4.49 -12.88
C GLN A 142 14.55 4.34 -11.73
N ILE A 143 14.44 3.12 -11.19
CA ILE A 143 13.49 2.77 -10.15
C ILE A 143 14.24 2.15 -8.96
N TYR A 144 14.16 2.82 -7.81
CA TYR A 144 14.77 2.31 -6.57
C TYR A 144 13.77 2.28 -5.42
N ALA A 145 13.97 1.34 -4.48
CA ALA A 145 13.16 1.22 -3.28
C ALA A 145 14.00 0.86 -2.05
N PHE A 146 13.87 1.63 -0.98
CA PHE A 146 14.58 1.43 0.28
C PHE A 146 13.59 1.39 1.46
N ALA A 147 13.65 0.31 2.24
CA ALA A 147 12.65 0.03 3.25
C ALA A 147 13.23 -0.69 4.48
N PRO A 148 12.49 -0.70 5.61
CA PRO A 148 12.87 -1.49 6.78
C PRO A 148 12.77 -2.99 6.56
N THR A 149 11.91 -3.46 5.65
CA THR A 149 11.57 -4.87 5.45
C THR A 149 11.58 -5.26 3.98
N ALA A 150 11.78 -6.55 3.71
CA ALA A 150 11.83 -7.09 2.35
C ALA A 150 10.53 -6.85 1.57
N ASP A 151 9.38 -7.15 2.20
CA ASP A 151 8.07 -6.95 1.60
C ASP A 151 7.87 -5.48 1.19
N ALA A 152 8.19 -4.54 2.06
CA ALA A 152 8.04 -3.11 1.76
C ALA A 152 8.93 -2.65 0.60
N ALA A 153 10.21 -3.06 0.57
CA ALA A 153 11.11 -2.71 -0.50
C ALA A 153 10.69 -3.31 -1.85
N ILE A 154 10.39 -4.61 -1.87
CA ILE A 154 10.13 -5.36 -3.09
C ILE A 154 8.78 -4.99 -3.72
N LEU A 155 7.72 -4.89 -2.89
CA LEU A 155 6.39 -4.56 -3.40
C LEU A 155 6.31 -3.11 -3.91
N SER A 156 7.06 -2.17 -3.33
CA SER A 156 7.12 -0.80 -3.83
C SER A 156 8.00 -0.64 -5.07
N ALA A 157 9.00 -1.50 -5.25
CA ALA A 157 9.89 -1.50 -6.42
C ALA A 157 9.19 -2.06 -7.68
N GLY A 158 8.37 -3.10 -7.54
CA GLY A 158 7.70 -3.76 -8.67
C GLY A 158 8.59 -4.80 -9.37
N HIS A 159 8.27 -5.11 -10.65
CA HIS A 159 8.92 -6.21 -11.38
C HIS A 159 10.21 -5.78 -12.11
N ALA A 160 10.32 -4.51 -12.49
CA ALA A 160 11.36 -4.04 -13.40
C ALA A 160 12.27 -2.94 -12.80
N ALA A 161 12.44 -2.92 -11.48
CA ALA A 161 13.28 -1.93 -10.82
C ALA A 161 14.78 -2.14 -11.09
N ASP A 162 15.59 -1.10 -10.84
CA ASP A 162 17.05 -1.16 -10.91
C ASP A 162 17.67 -1.60 -9.60
N GLY A 163 16.96 -1.43 -8.47
CA GLY A 163 17.45 -1.88 -7.19
C GLY A 163 16.43 -1.72 -6.06
N ALA A 164 16.50 -2.65 -5.11
CA ALA A 164 15.79 -2.55 -3.85
C ALA A 164 16.70 -3.05 -2.72
N ALA A 165 16.64 -2.37 -1.58
CA ALA A 165 17.37 -2.78 -0.38
C ALA A 165 16.51 -2.62 0.88
N TRP A 166 16.73 -3.52 1.81
CA TRP A 166 16.06 -3.49 3.11
C TRP A 166 17.00 -3.89 4.24
N THR A 167 16.55 -3.64 5.46
CA THR A 167 17.33 -3.97 6.66
C THR A 167 16.91 -5.34 7.22
N ASN A 168 17.87 -6.10 7.68
CA ASN A 168 17.63 -7.30 8.49
C ASN A 168 18.60 -7.30 9.66
N LEU A 169 18.08 -7.12 10.87
CA LEU A 169 18.90 -6.81 12.05
C LEU A 169 19.76 -5.56 11.75
N ASN A 170 21.08 -5.67 11.86
CA ASN A 170 22.01 -4.56 11.63
C ASN A 170 22.70 -4.64 10.26
N ARG A 171 22.10 -5.32 9.29
CA ARG A 171 22.67 -5.53 7.95
C ARG A 171 21.72 -5.11 6.86
N TRP A 172 22.30 -4.66 5.76
CA TRP A 172 21.58 -4.47 4.53
C TRP A 172 21.40 -5.79 3.77
N ASN A 173 20.26 -5.94 3.12
CA ASN A 173 20.00 -6.96 2.13
C ASN A 173 19.62 -6.26 0.84
N ASN A 174 20.11 -6.79 -0.27
CA ASN A 174 19.74 -6.38 -1.62
C ASN A 174 18.94 -7.50 -2.27
N ILE A 175 18.10 -7.13 -3.21
CA ILE A 175 17.38 -8.10 -4.02
C ILE A 175 18.28 -8.60 -5.17
N ASP A 176 18.33 -9.91 -5.35
CA ASP A 176 19.05 -10.53 -6.47
C ASP A 176 18.21 -10.65 -7.74
N TYR A 177 16.90 -10.43 -7.63
CA TYR A 177 15.97 -10.52 -8.76
C TYR A 177 16.26 -9.47 -9.85
N TYR A 178 16.66 -8.25 -9.45
CA TYR A 178 17.11 -7.21 -10.38
C TYR A 178 18.61 -7.31 -10.56
N ALA A 179 19.07 -8.10 -11.49
CA ALA A 179 20.50 -8.30 -11.69
C ALA A 179 21.06 -7.40 -12.81
N PRO A 180 22.28 -6.86 -12.67
CA PRO A 180 23.10 -6.84 -11.46
C PRO A 180 22.73 -5.69 -10.50
N VAL A 181 22.94 -5.88 -9.20
CA VAL A 181 22.81 -4.79 -8.22
C VAL A 181 23.76 -3.67 -8.61
N PRO A 182 23.30 -2.40 -8.69
CA PRO A 182 24.16 -1.27 -9.05
C PRO A 182 25.41 -1.18 -8.16
N LEU A 183 26.57 -0.90 -8.74
CA LEU A 183 27.85 -0.87 -8.02
C LEU A 183 27.79 0.08 -6.82
N TRP A 184 27.24 1.28 -6.98
CA TRP A 184 27.12 2.25 -5.90
C TRP A 184 26.28 1.73 -4.71
N GLN A 185 25.22 0.96 -4.99
CA GLN A 185 24.36 0.36 -3.97
C GLN A 185 25.10 -0.78 -3.26
N SER A 186 25.74 -1.66 -4.02
CA SER A 186 26.56 -2.76 -3.49
C SER A 186 27.70 -2.24 -2.60
N ASP A 187 28.38 -1.19 -3.03
CA ASP A 187 29.48 -0.58 -2.27
C ASP A 187 28.94 0.05 -0.97
N TYR A 188 27.83 0.77 -1.05
CA TYR A 188 27.20 1.37 0.13
C TYR A 188 26.79 0.30 1.15
N THR A 189 26.04 -0.71 0.72
CA THR A 189 25.48 -1.74 1.61
C THR A 189 26.54 -2.65 2.23
N LYS A 190 27.72 -2.75 1.61
CA LYS A 190 28.91 -3.45 2.18
C LYS A 190 29.72 -2.57 3.13
N THR A 191 29.79 -1.27 2.85
CA THR A 191 30.63 -0.34 3.61
C THR A 191 29.96 0.17 4.87
N TYR A 192 28.65 0.44 4.82
CA TYR A 192 27.90 1.06 5.91
C TYR A 192 26.97 0.05 6.57
N ALA A 193 27.14 -0.16 7.88
CA ALA A 193 26.22 -0.94 8.67
C ALA A 193 24.88 -0.19 8.87
N VAL A 194 23.82 -0.93 9.14
CA VAL A 194 22.54 -0.33 9.53
C VAL A 194 22.64 0.15 10.97
N GLU A 195 22.30 1.41 11.20
CA GLU A 195 22.31 2.02 12.53
C GLU A 195 21.07 1.58 13.34
N THR A 196 21.09 1.83 14.63
CA THR A 196 19.93 1.60 15.53
C THR A 196 18.71 2.42 15.06
N ASP A 197 18.93 3.64 14.59
CA ASP A 197 17.95 4.44 13.87
C ASP A 197 17.86 3.97 12.42
N ILE A 198 16.94 3.05 12.17
CA ILE A 198 16.73 2.47 10.84
C ILE A 198 16.28 3.53 9.83
N ASN A 199 15.43 4.48 10.24
CA ASN A 199 14.97 5.55 9.36
C ASN A 199 16.13 6.44 8.89
N LYS A 200 17.10 6.70 9.78
CA LYS A 200 18.34 7.38 9.42
C LYS A 200 19.11 6.59 8.34
N SER A 201 19.32 5.31 8.56
CA SER A 201 20.04 4.46 7.60
C SER A 201 19.37 4.44 6.23
N ILE A 202 18.03 4.33 6.18
CA ILE A 202 17.23 4.39 4.94
C ILE A 202 17.42 5.74 4.25
N THR A 203 17.36 6.84 5.01
CA THR A 203 17.56 8.20 4.47
C THR A 203 18.95 8.38 3.87
N GLU A 204 20.00 7.92 4.55
CA GLU A 204 21.38 8.01 4.03
C GLU A 204 21.56 7.16 2.77
N LEU A 205 20.99 5.97 2.70
CA LEU A 205 21.02 5.15 1.47
C LEU A 205 20.26 5.84 0.33
N ALA A 206 19.10 6.42 0.59
CA ALA A 206 18.34 7.18 -0.39
C ALA A 206 19.11 8.40 -0.89
N LEU A 207 19.78 9.14 0.00
CA LEU A 207 20.65 10.27 -0.38
C LEU A 207 21.88 9.79 -1.16
N SER A 208 22.46 8.66 -0.82
CA SER A 208 23.55 8.06 -1.59
C SER A 208 23.09 7.67 -3.01
N CYS A 209 21.86 7.18 -3.17
CA CYS A 209 21.25 6.96 -4.46
C CYS A 209 21.19 8.25 -5.28
N ILE A 210 20.64 9.33 -4.70
CA ILE A 210 20.56 10.65 -5.34
C ILE A 210 21.93 11.18 -5.74
N GLU A 211 22.98 10.93 -4.96
CA GLU A 211 24.32 11.47 -5.19
C GLU A 211 25.14 10.64 -6.19
N LYS A 212 24.99 9.32 -6.20
CA LYS A 212 25.86 8.39 -6.93
C LYS A 212 25.24 7.74 -8.15
N SER A 213 23.91 7.67 -8.24
CA SER A 213 23.21 7.34 -9.49
C SER A 213 22.86 8.63 -10.24
N ASN A 214 22.44 8.51 -11.48
CA ASN A 214 21.99 9.66 -12.26
C ASN A 214 20.49 9.91 -12.12
N ILE A 215 19.86 9.41 -11.05
CA ILE A 215 18.41 9.52 -10.82
C ILE A 215 17.95 10.99 -10.80
N GLY A 216 16.94 11.32 -11.60
CA GLY A 216 16.39 12.66 -11.74
C GLY A 216 17.24 13.65 -12.52
N MET A 217 18.32 13.22 -13.15
CA MET A 217 19.26 14.14 -13.82
C MET A 217 18.91 14.43 -15.29
N ASP A 218 18.16 13.55 -15.93
CA ASP A 218 17.69 13.74 -17.31
C ASP A 218 16.20 14.12 -17.35
N GLU A 219 15.59 14.10 -18.55
CA GLU A 219 14.18 14.44 -18.74
C GLU A 219 13.24 13.25 -18.54
N THR A 220 13.78 12.04 -18.42
CA THR A 220 13.00 10.83 -18.14
C THR A 220 12.61 10.83 -16.67
N PRO A 221 11.30 10.74 -16.33
CA PRO A 221 10.90 10.63 -14.96
C PRO A 221 11.41 9.34 -14.30
N ASP A 222 12.04 9.49 -13.14
CA ASP A 222 12.54 8.39 -12.30
C ASP A 222 11.70 8.23 -11.03
N LEU A 223 11.84 7.10 -10.32
CA LEU A 223 11.09 6.79 -9.11
C LEU A 223 12.02 6.36 -7.97
N LEU A 224 11.90 7.04 -6.84
CA LEU A 224 12.53 6.65 -5.58
C LEU A 224 11.45 6.38 -4.53
N ASN A 225 11.32 5.12 -4.12
CA ASN A 225 10.43 4.74 -3.03
C ASN A 225 11.22 4.70 -1.72
N VAL A 226 10.74 5.40 -0.70
CA VAL A 226 11.34 5.46 0.64
C VAL A 226 10.28 5.10 1.66
N ILE A 227 10.50 4.07 2.44
CA ILE A 227 9.55 3.61 3.44
C ILE A 227 10.16 3.81 4.84
N TYR A 228 9.45 4.52 5.71
CA TYR A 228 9.81 4.72 7.10
C TYR A 228 8.94 3.87 8.01
N LYS A 229 9.50 3.43 9.13
CA LYS A 229 8.77 2.70 10.17
C LYS A 229 8.59 3.54 11.43
N GLN A 230 7.55 3.22 12.19
CA GLN A 230 7.37 3.77 13.53
C GLN A 230 8.43 3.24 14.51
N GLY A 231 8.78 4.07 15.50
CA GLY A 231 9.65 3.72 16.62
C GLY A 231 8.88 3.17 17.82
N ALA A 232 9.54 3.15 18.98
CA ALA A 232 8.96 2.57 20.20
C ALA A 232 7.83 3.44 20.79
N THR A 233 7.93 4.76 20.68
CA THR A 233 6.89 5.67 21.15
C THR A 233 6.42 6.56 19.98
N PRO A 234 5.13 6.93 19.91
CA PRO A 234 4.62 7.78 18.85
C PRO A 234 5.34 9.14 18.79
N GLU A 235 5.52 9.82 19.91
CA GLU A 235 6.14 11.15 19.95
C GLU A 235 7.56 11.14 19.37
N GLU A 236 8.43 10.24 19.87
CA GLU A 236 9.81 10.11 19.38
C GLU A 236 9.86 9.72 17.92
N SER A 237 8.96 8.82 17.52
CA SER A 237 8.86 8.32 16.16
C SER A 237 8.52 9.43 15.17
N TYR A 238 7.48 10.21 15.43
CA TYR A 238 7.05 11.29 14.55
C TYR A 238 8.09 12.41 14.46
N LYS A 239 8.76 12.74 15.57
CA LYS A 239 9.87 13.70 15.60
C LYS A 239 11.08 13.18 14.79
N ASN A 240 11.42 11.91 14.94
CA ASN A 240 12.50 11.26 14.18
C ASN A 240 12.20 11.28 12.67
N ILE A 241 11.00 10.86 12.28
CA ILE A 241 10.57 10.85 10.87
C ILE A 241 10.58 12.27 10.30
N ASP A 242 10.12 13.28 11.03
CA ASP A 242 10.16 14.69 10.61
C ASP A 242 11.58 15.14 10.26
N GLN A 243 12.56 14.78 11.09
CA GLN A 243 13.98 15.12 10.85
C GLN A 243 14.52 14.45 9.57
N HIS A 244 14.16 13.19 9.35
CA HIS A 244 14.60 12.46 8.15
C HIS A 244 13.91 12.96 6.89
N LEU A 245 12.62 13.28 6.95
CA LEU A 245 11.88 13.95 5.87
C LEU A 245 12.50 15.29 5.51
N SER A 246 12.76 16.13 6.51
CA SER A 246 13.41 17.42 6.31
C SER A 246 14.75 17.26 5.59
N ARG A 247 15.59 16.35 6.05
CA ARG A 247 16.90 16.07 5.43
C ARG A 247 16.77 15.58 4.01
N LEU A 248 15.87 14.62 3.76
CA LEU A 248 15.63 14.06 2.43
C LEU A 248 15.15 15.14 1.46
N ILE A 249 14.12 15.89 1.81
CA ILE A 249 13.53 16.93 0.98
C ILE A 249 14.56 18.01 0.64
N LEU A 250 15.25 18.58 1.64
CA LEU A 250 16.23 19.66 1.44
C LEU A 250 17.41 19.24 0.56
N ARG A 251 17.91 18.01 0.72
CA ARG A 251 19.03 17.52 -0.09
C ARG A 251 18.63 17.27 -1.54
N ILE A 252 17.44 16.69 -1.76
CA ILE A 252 16.91 16.45 -3.11
C ILE A 252 16.61 17.76 -3.82
N GLU A 253 15.91 18.69 -3.17
CA GLU A 253 15.62 20.01 -3.75
C GLU A 253 16.88 20.81 -4.07
N ARG A 254 17.91 20.73 -3.23
CA ARG A 254 19.19 21.39 -3.50
C ARG A 254 19.88 20.83 -4.74
N ARG A 255 19.77 19.53 -4.98
CA ARG A 255 20.44 18.88 -6.11
C ARG A 255 19.69 19.04 -7.43
N LEU A 256 18.36 18.84 -7.41
CA LEU A 256 17.55 18.76 -8.61
C LEU A 256 16.71 20.03 -8.86
N GLY A 257 16.46 20.81 -7.83
CA GLY A 257 15.54 21.96 -7.86
C GLY A 257 14.09 21.54 -7.57
N HIS A 258 13.37 22.40 -6.88
CA HIS A 258 11.98 22.16 -6.45
C HIS A 258 11.04 21.78 -7.60
N ASN A 259 11.13 22.45 -8.74
CA ASN A 259 10.23 22.25 -9.89
C ASN A 259 10.52 20.96 -10.69
N ASN A 260 11.56 20.21 -10.35
CA ASN A 260 11.91 18.96 -11.02
C ASN A 260 11.55 17.73 -10.19
N VAL A 261 11.01 17.89 -8.97
CA VAL A 261 10.72 16.79 -8.06
C VAL A 261 9.27 16.83 -7.61
N LEU A 262 8.61 15.67 -7.64
CA LEU A 262 7.30 15.45 -7.04
C LEU A 262 7.47 14.54 -5.82
N PHE A 263 7.22 15.07 -4.63
CA PHE A 263 7.14 14.28 -3.40
C PHE A 263 5.70 13.84 -3.16
N VAL A 264 5.52 12.59 -2.83
CA VAL A 264 4.24 12.01 -2.42
C VAL A 264 4.42 11.36 -1.06
N LEU A 265 3.62 11.71 -0.06
CA LEU A 265 3.68 11.11 1.27
C LEU A 265 2.33 10.54 1.65
N THR A 266 2.32 9.31 2.16
CA THR A 266 1.11 8.63 2.65
C THR A 266 1.43 7.61 3.73
N GLY A 267 0.38 6.95 4.26
CA GLY A 267 0.47 5.91 5.29
C GLY A 267 -0.09 4.56 4.86
N THR A 268 0.15 3.54 5.66
CA THR A 268 -0.32 2.16 5.42
C THR A 268 -1.72 1.87 5.98
N GLY A 269 -2.34 2.80 6.72
CA GLY A 269 -3.75 2.74 7.11
C GLY A 269 -4.12 1.66 8.13
N TYR A 270 -3.16 1.01 8.76
CA TYR A 270 -3.36 0.10 9.89
C TYR A 270 -2.51 0.53 11.08
N SER A 271 -2.78 0.01 12.27
CA SER A 271 -1.95 0.19 13.46
C SER A 271 -1.89 -1.09 14.26
N GLU A 272 -0.70 -1.38 14.80
CA GLU A 272 -0.47 -2.44 15.76
C GLU A 272 -0.64 -1.97 17.22
N GLU A 273 -0.87 -0.66 17.42
CA GLU A 273 -1.12 -0.12 18.76
C GLU A 273 -2.38 -0.76 19.35
N ARG A 274 -2.22 -1.33 20.52
CA ARG A 274 -3.34 -1.74 21.35
C ARG A 274 -3.95 -0.49 21.96
N GLU A 275 -5.10 -0.08 21.46
CA GLU A 275 -5.98 0.74 22.31
C GLU A 275 -6.40 -0.17 23.47
N GLU A 276 -5.79 0.04 24.63
CA GLU A 276 -6.34 -0.47 25.89
C GLU A 276 -7.69 0.21 26.07
N ARG A 277 -8.74 -0.50 25.71
CA ARG A 277 -10.11 0.01 25.93
C ARG A 277 -10.44 -0.23 27.39
N GLU A 278 -10.18 0.76 28.25
CA GLU A 278 -10.85 0.90 29.54
C GLU A 278 -12.38 0.80 29.42
N ASP A 279 -12.90 1.07 28.21
CA ASP A 279 -14.33 0.98 27.87
C ASP A 279 -14.87 -0.46 27.80
N GLU A 280 -14.04 -1.49 27.53
CA GLU A 280 -14.51 -2.89 27.42
C GLU A 280 -15.05 -3.40 28.78
N GLU A 281 -14.39 -3.04 29.89
CA GLU A 281 -14.87 -3.36 31.23
C GLU A 281 -16.08 -2.49 31.61
N LYS A 282 -16.09 -1.23 31.20
CA LYS A 282 -17.13 -0.25 31.56
C LYS A 282 -18.49 -0.53 30.91
N PHE A 283 -18.50 -1.08 29.69
CA PHE A 283 -19.73 -1.36 28.94
C PHE A 283 -20.13 -2.85 28.96
N HIS A 284 -19.49 -3.71 29.76
CA HIS A 284 -19.78 -5.15 29.84
C HIS A 284 -19.81 -5.83 28.45
N ILE A 285 -18.90 -5.46 27.57
CA ILE A 285 -18.77 -6.10 26.26
C ILE A 285 -18.34 -7.55 26.47
N PRO A 286 -19.05 -8.54 25.95
CA PRO A 286 -18.65 -9.94 26.10
C PRO A 286 -17.26 -10.14 25.49
N THR A 287 -16.30 -10.60 26.27
CA THR A 287 -14.94 -10.89 25.84
C THR A 287 -14.68 -12.38 25.87
N GLY A 288 -13.86 -12.88 24.97
CA GLY A 288 -13.54 -14.28 24.91
C GLY A 288 -12.33 -14.60 24.04
N LYS A 289 -11.99 -15.87 23.97
CA LYS A 289 -10.96 -16.43 23.12
C LYS A 289 -11.60 -17.28 22.03
N PHE A 290 -11.42 -16.89 20.78
CA PHE A 290 -11.89 -17.64 19.62
C PHE A 290 -10.74 -18.49 19.07
N ASN A 291 -10.91 -19.82 19.13
CA ASN A 291 -9.93 -20.77 18.62
C ASN A 291 -10.36 -21.29 17.26
N ILE A 292 -9.66 -20.87 16.19
CA ILE A 292 -9.98 -21.24 14.82
C ILE A 292 -9.84 -22.74 14.56
N GLN A 293 -8.83 -23.38 15.16
CA GLN A 293 -8.57 -24.81 14.97
C GLN A 293 -9.70 -25.66 15.59
N ARG A 294 -10.15 -25.29 16.80
CA ARG A 294 -11.32 -25.94 17.44
C ARG A 294 -12.57 -25.78 16.58
N THR A 295 -12.77 -24.58 16.03
CA THR A 295 -13.91 -24.29 15.16
C THR A 295 -13.85 -25.10 13.86
N ALA A 296 -12.66 -25.25 13.26
CA ALA A 296 -12.42 -26.11 12.10
C ALA A 296 -12.78 -27.59 12.39
N ASN A 297 -12.39 -28.09 13.56
CA ASN A 297 -12.72 -29.47 13.99
C ASN A 297 -14.23 -29.66 14.20
N LEU A 298 -14.90 -28.69 14.82
CA LEU A 298 -16.36 -28.72 14.99
C LEU A 298 -17.09 -28.71 13.65
N LEU A 299 -16.65 -27.87 12.70
CA LEU A 299 -17.20 -27.84 11.35
C LEU A 299 -16.96 -29.18 10.61
N ASN A 300 -15.79 -29.79 10.78
CA ASN A 300 -15.52 -31.14 10.23
C ASN A 300 -16.48 -32.19 10.77
N MET A 301 -16.77 -32.17 12.07
CA MET A 301 -17.72 -33.10 12.69
C MET A 301 -19.14 -32.85 12.14
N TYR A 302 -19.57 -31.61 12.03
CA TYR A 302 -20.87 -31.24 11.47
C TYR A 302 -21.04 -31.71 10.03
N LEU A 303 -20.08 -31.40 9.15
CA LEU A 303 -20.10 -31.83 7.76
C LEU A 303 -20.01 -33.38 7.64
N GLY A 304 -19.24 -34.01 8.52
CA GLY A 304 -19.13 -35.47 8.62
C GLY A 304 -20.46 -36.15 8.97
N ALA A 305 -21.28 -35.55 9.78
CA ALA A 305 -22.63 -36.06 10.10
C ALA A 305 -23.59 -35.98 8.89
N ILE A 306 -23.40 -35.02 8.00
CA ILE A 306 -24.25 -34.81 6.82
C ILE A 306 -23.78 -35.66 5.63
N TYR A 307 -22.47 -35.63 5.34
CA TYR A 307 -21.90 -36.18 4.10
C TYR A 307 -21.08 -37.48 4.29
N GLY A 308 -21.07 -37.99 5.53
CA GLY A 308 -20.25 -39.15 5.92
C GLY A 308 -18.85 -38.76 6.42
N SER A 309 -18.21 -39.65 7.16
CA SER A 309 -16.92 -39.38 7.80
C SER A 309 -15.82 -39.10 6.78
N ALA A 310 -15.24 -37.90 6.83
CA ALA A 310 -14.10 -37.47 6.03
C ALA A 310 -13.53 -36.14 6.56
N LYS A 311 -12.36 -35.71 6.03
CA LYS A 311 -11.74 -34.42 6.37
C LYS A 311 -12.16 -33.33 5.35
N TYR A 312 -13.24 -32.63 5.64
CA TYR A 312 -13.84 -31.60 4.79
C TYR A 312 -13.15 -30.22 4.92
N VAL A 313 -12.68 -29.87 6.13
CA VAL A 313 -11.82 -28.69 6.38
C VAL A 313 -10.40 -29.20 6.41
N GLU A 314 -9.60 -28.85 5.41
CA GLU A 314 -8.23 -29.32 5.32
C GLU A 314 -7.23 -28.48 6.08
N ALA A 315 -7.49 -27.16 6.22
CA ALA A 315 -6.67 -26.26 6.98
C ALA A 315 -7.45 -25.08 7.55
N SER A 316 -6.87 -24.45 8.57
CA SER A 316 -7.27 -23.13 9.07
C SER A 316 -6.05 -22.23 9.17
N TYR A 317 -6.20 -20.96 8.81
CA TYR A 317 -5.13 -19.98 8.88
C TYR A 317 -5.67 -18.59 9.20
N LYS A 318 -5.14 -17.96 10.23
CA LYS A 318 -5.70 -16.71 10.79
C LYS A 318 -7.20 -16.90 11.09
N ASN A 319 -8.08 -16.10 10.51
CA ASN A 319 -9.53 -16.20 10.65
C ASN A 319 -10.21 -16.87 9.45
N GLN A 320 -9.48 -17.72 8.70
CA GLN A 320 -9.97 -18.35 7.47
C GLN A 320 -9.96 -19.87 7.58
N LEU A 321 -10.94 -20.51 6.94
CA LEU A 321 -11.02 -21.96 6.79
C LEU A 321 -10.89 -22.34 5.32
N PHE A 322 -10.10 -23.38 5.07
CA PHE A 322 -9.82 -23.93 3.74
C PHE A 322 -10.50 -25.28 3.62
N LEU A 323 -11.36 -25.42 2.62
CA LEU A 323 -12.14 -26.63 2.40
C LEU A 323 -11.44 -27.54 1.38
N ASN A 324 -11.65 -28.84 1.51
CA ASN A 324 -11.10 -29.86 0.64
C ASN A 324 -11.92 -30.02 -0.64
N HIS A 325 -11.63 -29.22 -1.65
CA HIS A 325 -12.33 -29.22 -2.93
C HIS A 325 -12.24 -30.57 -3.64
N GLN A 326 -11.08 -31.25 -3.61
CA GLN A 326 -10.89 -32.55 -4.24
C GLN A 326 -11.84 -33.61 -3.64
N LEU A 327 -12.06 -33.57 -2.34
CA LEU A 327 -12.99 -34.48 -1.67
C LEU A 327 -14.44 -34.25 -2.10
N PHE A 328 -14.83 -32.99 -2.29
CA PHE A 328 -16.19 -32.66 -2.77
C PHE A 328 -16.40 -33.16 -4.19
N ASP A 329 -15.43 -32.98 -5.08
CA ASP A 329 -15.47 -33.50 -6.45
C ASP A 329 -15.57 -35.02 -6.47
N GLN A 330 -14.75 -35.73 -5.70
CA GLN A 330 -14.77 -37.19 -5.58
C GLN A 330 -16.09 -37.74 -5.07
N LYS A 331 -16.75 -37.04 -4.15
CA LYS A 331 -18.03 -37.46 -3.59
C LYS A 331 -19.25 -36.89 -4.32
N ASN A 332 -19.06 -36.12 -5.40
CA ASN A 332 -20.12 -35.38 -6.11
C ASN A 332 -20.96 -34.49 -5.15
N ILE A 333 -20.31 -33.82 -4.20
CA ILE A 333 -20.95 -32.90 -3.27
C ILE A 333 -20.87 -31.48 -3.83
N ASN A 334 -21.98 -30.76 -3.88
CA ASN A 334 -22.01 -29.39 -4.36
C ASN A 334 -21.34 -28.44 -3.35
N LEU A 335 -20.27 -27.77 -3.78
CA LEU A 335 -19.52 -26.82 -2.93
C LEU A 335 -20.38 -25.67 -2.42
N ALA A 336 -21.31 -25.15 -3.23
CA ALA A 336 -22.19 -24.05 -2.80
C ALA A 336 -23.10 -24.47 -1.64
N ASP A 337 -23.61 -25.70 -1.66
CA ASP A 337 -24.42 -26.23 -0.53
C ASP A 337 -23.58 -26.40 0.72
N VAL A 338 -22.33 -26.85 0.58
CA VAL A 338 -21.40 -26.98 1.72
C VAL A 338 -21.09 -25.62 2.31
N LEU A 339 -20.80 -24.61 1.49
CA LEU A 339 -20.52 -23.23 1.93
C LEU A 339 -21.69 -22.63 2.70
N ASN A 340 -22.92 -22.79 2.20
CA ASN A 340 -24.13 -22.30 2.86
C ASN A 340 -24.33 -22.98 4.23
N ARG A 341 -24.25 -24.32 4.29
CA ARG A 341 -24.36 -25.06 5.56
C ARG A 341 -23.26 -24.72 6.56
N ALA A 342 -22.02 -24.57 6.06
CA ALA A 342 -20.89 -24.18 6.89
C ALA A 342 -21.08 -22.76 7.46
N GLN A 343 -21.59 -21.83 6.65
CA GLN A 343 -21.90 -20.47 7.09
C GLN A 343 -22.98 -20.48 8.17
N GLU A 344 -24.10 -21.17 7.95
CA GLU A 344 -25.20 -21.29 8.93
C GLU A 344 -24.71 -21.88 10.25
N PHE A 345 -23.89 -22.93 10.21
CA PHE A 345 -23.32 -23.55 11.39
C PHE A 345 -22.38 -22.60 12.14
N LEU A 346 -21.46 -21.95 11.43
CA LEU A 346 -20.43 -21.07 12.02
C LEU A 346 -21.05 -19.81 12.63
N LEU A 347 -22.14 -19.28 12.09
CA LEU A 347 -22.85 -18.14 12.67
C LEU A 347 -23.46 -18.43 14.05
N GLN A 348 -23.61 -19.71 14.44
CA GLN A 348 -24.07 -20.12 15.76
C GLN A 348 -22.92 -20.31 16.78
N VAL A 349 -21.67 -20.23 16.30
CA VAL A 349 -20.50 -20.40 17.17
C VAL A 349 -20.28 -19.12 17.96
N GLU A 350 -20.09 -19.27 19.26
CA GLU A 350 -19.81 -18.14 20.16
C GLU A 350 -18.53 -17.38 19.74
N GLY A 351 -18.59 -16.05 19.73
CA GLY A 351 -17.50 -15.19 19.28
C GLY A 351 -17.45 -14.93 17.78
N VAL A 352 -18.36 -15.53 16.98
CA VAL A 352 -18.50 -15.22 15.56
C VAL A 352 -19.51 -14.10 15.39
N ARG A 353 -19.10 -13.02 14.70
CA ARG A 353 -19.99 -11.91 14.33
C ARG A 353 -20.60 -12.13 12.96
N ASN A 354 -19.77 -12.57 12.00
CA ASN A 354 -20.20 -12.82 10.63
C ASN A 354 -19.31 -13.89 9.97
N VAL A 355 -19.80 -14.47 8.90
CA VAL A 355 -19.05 -15.44 8.08
C VAL A 355 -19.29 -15.09 6.61
N TYR A 356 -18.22 -14.93 5.86
CA TYR A 356 -18.26 -14.65 4.43
C TYR A 356 -17.79 -15.88 3.67
N THR A 357 -18.57 -16.33 2.70
CA THR A 357 -18.16 -17.43 1.83
C THR A 357 -17.49 -16.90 0.57
N SER A 358 -16.54 -17.64 0.02
CA SER A 358 -15.88 -17.32 -1.26
C SER A 358 -16.89 -17.07 -2.37
N ASN A 359 -17.95 -17.88 -2.43
CA ASN A 359 -19.03 -17.72 -3.42
C ASN A 359 -19.77 -16.38 -3.27
N GLN A 360 -20.12 -15.97 -2.05
CA GLN A 360 -20.76 -14.68 -1.81
C GLN A 360 -19.86 -13.51 -2.22
N LEU A 361 -18.56 -13.59 -1.92
CA LEU A 361 -17.60 -12.52 -2.27
C LEU A 361 -17.41 -12.39 -3.77
N LEU A 362 -17.52 -13.48 -4.54
CA LEU A 362 -17.36 -13.46 -6.00
C LEU A 362 -18.66 -13.08 -6.74
N THR A 363 -19.84 -13.38 -6.19
CA THR A 363 -21.12 -13.24 -6.91
C THR A 363 -22.00 -12.09 -6.42
N SER A 364 -21.76 -11.57 -5.21
CA SER A 364 -22.59 -10.52 -4.63
C SER A 364 -22.24 -9.14 -5.16
N GLU A 365 -23.23 -8.37 -5.56
CA GLU A 365 -23.11 -6.95 -5.92
C GLU A 365 -23.32 -6.00 -4.73
N SER A 366 -23.43 -6.55 -3.52
CA SER A 366 -23.69 -5.77 -2.32
C SER A 366 -22.51 -4.85 -1.96
N GLU A 367 -22.75 -3.55 -1.89
CA GLU A 367 -21.80 -2.54 -1.40
C GLU A 367 -21.23 -2.87 0.00
N ARG A 368 -22.04 -3.55 0.82
CA ARG A 368 -21.64 -3.97 2.17
C ARG A 368 -20.50 -4.98 2.17
N LEU A 369 -20.39 -5.79 1.11
CA LEU A 369 -19.34 -6.79 0.93
C LEU A 369 -18.17 -6.28 0.11
N GLU A 370 -18.28 -5.11 -0.48
CA GLU A 370 -17.32 -4.57 -1.44
C GLU A 370 -15.90 -4.51 -0.86
N LYS A 371 -15.73 -3.94 0.33
CA LYS A 371 -14.41 -3.85 0.97
C LYS A 371 -13.79 -5.21 1.28
N ILE A 372 -14.62 -6.19 1.67
CA ILE A 372 -14.15 -7.55 1.95
C ILE A 372 -13.78 -8.25 0.65
N ARG A 373 -14.62 -8.10 -0.39
CA ARG A 373 -14.34 -8.62 -1.74
C ARG A 373 -13.04 -8.02 -2.31
N ASN A 374 -12.85 -6.72 -2.17
CA ASN A 374 -11.64 -6.04 -2.63
C ASN A 374 -10.36 -6.53 -1.93
N GLY A 375 -10.49 -7.06 -0.69
CA GLY A 375 -9.41 -7.72 0.05
C GLY A 375 -9.24 -9.22 -0.24
N PHE A 376 -10.12 -9.81 -1.05
CA PHE A 376 -10.19 -11.25 -1.30
C PHE A 376 -9.49 -11.64 -2.61
N CYS A 377 -8.68 -12.70 -2.56
CA CYS A 377 -8.12 -13.33 -3.74
C CYS A 377 -8.38 -14.84 -3.67
N THR A 378 -9.09 -15.38 -4.64
CA THR A 378 -9.56 -16.77 -4.65
C THR A 378 -8.44 -17.80 -4.47
N GLU A 379 -7.27 -17.55 -5.06
CA GLU A 379 -6.14 -18.48 -5.01
C GLU A 379 -5.41 -18.46 -3.65
N LYS A 380 -5.54 -17.37 -2.89
CA LYS A 380 -4.73 -17.10 -1.69
C LYS A 380 -5.56 -17.04 -0.40
N CYS A 381 -6.87 -16.81 -0.50
CA CYS A 381 -7.77 -16.76 0.64
C CYS A 381 -8.50 -18.08 0.88
N GLY A 382 -8.97 -18.30 2.10
CA GLY A 382 -9.81 -19.43 2.47
C GLY A 382 -11.22 -19.37 1.88
N ASP A 383 -11.93 -20.48 1.91
CA ASP A 383 -13.30 -20.57 1.41
C ASP A 383 -14.33 -19.91 2.32
N LEU A 384 -13.99 -19.82 3.61
CA LEU A 384 -14.79 -19.19 4.65
C LEU A 384 -13.92 -18.20 5.41
N ILE A 385 -14.34 -16.95 5.48
CA ILE A 385 -13.70 -15.88 6.26
C ILE A 385 -14.58 -15.57 7.45
N ILE A 386 -14.05 -15.70 8.67
CA ILE A 386 -14.79 -15.51 9.91
C ILE A 386 -14.48 -14.12 10.46
N GLU A 387 -15.51 -13.30 10.62
CA GLU A 387 -15.43 -12.04 11.35
C GLU A 387 -15.72 -12.32 12.82
N ILE A 388 -14.73 -12.04 13.67
CA ILE A 388 -14.81 -12.28 15.10
C ILE A 388 -15.54 -11.10 15.77
N ALA A 389 -16.34 -11.39 16.78
CA ALA A 389 -17.08 -10.38 17.54
C ALA A 389 -16.11 -9.40 18.26
N PRO A 390 -16.49 -8.11 18.38
CA PRO A 390 -15.73 -7.15 19.16
C PRO A 390 -15.44 -7.68 20.59
N GLY A 391 -14.27 -7.41 21.12
CA GLY A 391 -13.83 -7.90 22.43
C GLY A 391 -13.29 -9.34 22.44
N TRP A 392 -13.48 -10.11 21.37
CA TRP A 392 -12.94 -11.46 21.26
C TRP A 392 -11.55 -11.43 20.63
N LYS A 393 -10.67 -12.34 21.09
CA LYS A 393 -9.30 -12.50 20.59
C LYS A 393 -9.19 -13.81 19.82
N LEU A 394 -8.66 -13.73 18.59
CA LEU A 394 -8.26 -14.92 17.85
C LEU A 394 -7.03 -15.53 18.50
N VAL A 395 -7.12 -16.80 18.88
CA VAL A 395 -6.02 -17.54 19.51
C VAL A 395 -5.62 -18.70 18.61
N ASN A 396 -4.33 -18.81 18.34
CA ASN A 396 -3.72 -20.00 17.78
C ASN A 396 -3.04 -20.78 18.90
N GLU A 397 -3.52 -21.98 19.23
CA GLU A 397 -2.96 -22.81 20.29
C GLU A 397 -1.57 -23.37 19.95
N GLU A 398 -1.26 -23.55 18.67
CA GLU A 398 0.02 -24.10 18.22
C GLU A 398 1.15 -23.07 18.31
N THR A 399 0.87 -21.81 17.96
CA THR A 399 1.87 -20.72 17.98
C THR A 399 1.81 -19.90 19.27
N HIS A 400 0.81 -20.13 20.14
CA HIS A 400 0.49 -19.30 21.31
C HIS A 400 0.26 -17.82 21.00
N GLU A 401 0.04 -17.49 19.73
CA GLU A 401 -0.26 -16.13 19.30
C GLU A 401 -1.72 -15.79 19.59
N SER A 402 -1.93 -14.57 20.06
CA SER A 402 -3.26 -14.01 20.27
C SER A 402 -3.34 -12.70 19.50
N THR A 403 -4.22 -12.64 18.51
CA THR A 403 -4.46 -11.43 17.73
C THR A 403 -5.87 -10.91 17.97
N THR A 404 -5.98 -9.61 18.20
CA THR A 404 -7.29 -8.94 18.24
C THR A 404 -7.61 -8.47 16.82
N GLN A 405 -8.72 -8.91 16.27
CA GLN A 405 -9.17 -8.40 14.98
C GLN A 405 -9.66 -6.97 15.19
N ARG A 406 -8.89 -5.99 14.73
CA ARG A 406 -9.25 -4.58 14.84
C ARG A 406 -10.03 -4.14 13.63
N VAL A 407 -11.19 -3.56 13.85
CA VAL A 407 -11.96 -2.79 12.85
C VAL A 407 -11.60 -1.31 13.06
N ASN A 408 -10.32 -0.96 13.01
CA ASN A 408 -9.91 0.42 13.20
C ASN A 408 -9.56 1.01 11.83
N PHE A 409 -10.43 1.88 11.34
CA PHE A 409 -10.13 2.77 10.24
C PHE A 409 -9.23 3.88 10.78
N ILE A 410 -7.95 3.77 10.51
CA ILE A 410 -6.99 4.82 10.84
C ILE A 410 -7.00 5.80 9.69
N SER A 411 -7.34 7.06 9.99
CA SER A 411 -7.22 8.15 9.05
C SER A 411 -5.77 8.59 8.94
N PHE A 412 -5.29 8.75 7.71
CA PHE A 412 -3.96 9.25 7.38
C PHE A 412 -4.05 10.17 6.16
N PRO A 413 -3.09 11.07 5.95
CA PRO A 413 -3.12 11.96 4.80
C PRO A 413 -2.49 11.34 3.56
N ILE A 414 -2.88 11.86 2.39
CA ILE A 414 -2.08 11.80 1.16
C ILE A 414 -1.63 13.23 0.87
N ILE A 415 -0.32 13.43 0.70
CA ILE A 415 0.27 14.75 0.48
C ILE A 415 1.09 14.71 -0.80
N PHE A 416 0.79 15.62 -1.73
CA PHE A 416 1.62 15.89 -2.90
C PHE A 416 2.33 17.23 -2.72
N TYR A 417 3.63 17.29 -3.02
CA TYR A 417 4.43 18.49 -2.86
C TYR A 417 5.52 18.57 -3.92
N GLY A 418 5.80 19.74 -4.46
CA GLY A 418 6.87 19.99 -5.43
C GLY A 418 6.35 20.41 -6.79
N ALA A 419 6.92 19.84 -7.85
CA ALA A 419 6.63 20.22 -9.24
C ALA A 419 5.14 20.30 -9.56
N ASN A 420 4.70 21.47 -10.04
CA ASN A 420 3.33 21.74 -10.47
C ASN A 420 2.23 21.54 -9.40
N ILE A 421 2.60 21.49 -8.13
CA ILE A 421 1.65 21.35 -7.03
C ILE A 421 1.32 22.71 -6.43
N THR A 422 0.03 23.04 -6.39
CA THR A 422 -0.48 24.19 -5.67
C THR A 422 -0.93 23.77 -4.28
N ALA A 423 -0.53 24.54 -3.26
CA ALA A 423 -0.92 24.26 -1.88
C ALA A 423 -2.44 24.32 -1.70
N GLU A 424 -3.02 23.23 -1.21
CA GLU A 424 -4.46 23.10 -0.98
C GLU A 424 -4.72 22.05 0.10
N ARG A 425 -5.74 22.26 0.93
CA ARG A 425 -6.21 21.24 1.88
C ARG A 425 -7.60 20.75 1.46
N VAL A 426 -7.68 19.48 1.07
CA VAL A 426 -8.91 18.80 0.65
C VAL A 426 -9.39 17.95 1.82
N LEU A 427 -10.64 18.19 2.25
CA LEU A 427 -11.26 17.47 3.37
C LEU A 427 -12.11 16.29 2.93
N THR A 428 -12.48 16.23 1.66
CA THR A 428 -13.22 15.09 1.10
C THR A 428 -12.38 13.81 1.23
N PRO A 429 -12.92 12.75 1.83
CA PRO A 429 -12.23 11.47 1.92
C PRO A 429 -11.85 10.92 0.56
N VAL A 430 -10.68 10.31 0.46
CA VAL A 430 -10.15 9.71 -0.77
C VAL A 430 -9.61 8.30 -0.51
N THR A 431 -9.45 7.52 -1.56
CA THR A 431 -8.85 6.18 -1.47
C THR A 431 -7.42 6.17 -2.00
N VAL A 432 -6.59 5.29 -1.44
CA VAL A 432 -5.14 5.21 -1.69
C VAL A 432 -4.82 4.72 -3.11
N ASP A 433 -5.66 3.89 -3.70
CA ASP A 433 -5.54 3.38 -5.06
C ASP A 433 -5.50 4.49 -6.13
N ARG A 434 -5.88 5.72 -5.76
CA ARG A 434 -5.80 6.92 -6.60
C ARG A 434 -4.40 7.55 -6.65
N ILE A 435 -3.45 7.10 -5.84
CA ILE A 435 -2.07 7.66 -5.83
C ILE A 435 -1.35 7.34 -7.12
N ALA A 436 -1.27 6.07 -7.51
CA ALA A 436 -0.55 5.65 -8.70
C ALA A 436 -1.07 6.33 -9.99
N PRO A 437 -2.39 6.40 -10.27
CA PRO A 437 -2.89 7.11 -11.44
C PRO A 437 -2.66 8.63 -11.36
N THR A 438 -2.64 9.23 -10.17
CA THR A 438 -2.30 10.66 -10.00
C THR A 438 -0.84 10.93 -10.37
N ILE A 439 0.08 10.09 -9.90
CA ILE A 439 1.50 10.20 -10.29
C ILE A 439 1.66 9.96 -11.78
N ALA A 440 1.06 8.90 -12.33
CA ALA A 440 1.12 8.58 -13.75
C ALA A 440 0.65 9.75 -14.62
N LYS A 441 -0.45 10.41 -14.25
CA LYS A 441 -0.92 11.64 -14.89
C LYS A 441 0.08 12.78 -14.80
N ALA A 442 0.68 13.00 -13.62
CA ALA A 442 1.66 14.07 -13.40
C ALA A 442 2.92 13.90 -14.26
N ILE A 443 3.37 12.66 -14.49
CA ILE A 443 4.52 12.33 -15.34
C ILE A 443 4.14 11.94 -16.77
N ARG A 444 2.86 12.02 -17.13
CA ARG A 444 2.28 11.79 -18.47
C ARG A 444 2.54 10.39 -19.04
N ILE A 445 2.39 9.39 -18.23
CA ILE A 445 2.41 7.98 -18.65
C ILE A 445 1.05 7.33 -18.39
N ARG A 446 0.89 6.10 -18.86
CA ARG A 446 -0.27 5.28 -18.55
C ARG A 446 -0.24 4.87 -17.07
N ALA A 447 -1.40 4.84 -16.42
CA ALA A 447 -1.55 4.21 -15.10
C ALA A 447 -1.29 2.69 -15.17
N PRO A 448 -0.96 2.03 -14.04
CA PRO A 448 -0.83 0.57 -13.98
C PRO A 448 -2.03 -0.16 -14.57
N ASN A 449 -1.80 -1.33 -15.16
CA ASN A 449 -2.75 -2.02 -16.03
C ASN A 449 -4.09 -2.40 -15.38
N ALA A 450 -4.13 -2.62 -14.08
CA ALA A 450 -5.34 -2.95 -13.32
C ALA A 450 -5.92 -1.76 -12.53
N CYS A 451 -5.37 -0.56 -12.73
CA CYS A 451 -5.87 0.64 -12.08
C CYS A 451 -7.14 1.12 -12.79
N ALA A 452 -8.27 1.13 -12.07
CA ALA A 452 -9.55 1.65 -12.55
C ALA A 452 -9.90 3.02 -11.94
N SER A 453 -9.18 3.46 -10.94
CA SER A 453 -9.46 4.69 -10.19
C SER A 453 -8.99 5.94 -10.92
N GLU A 454 -9.82 6.99 -10.85
CA GLU A 454 -9.49 8.30 -11.42
C GLU A 454 -8.40 9.01 -10.58
N PRO A 455 -7.51 9.77 -11.23
CA PRO A 455 -6.55 10.62 -10.52
C PRO A 455 -7.22 11.56 -9.51
N LEU A 456 -6.50 11.97 -8.48
CA LEU A 456 -6.97 12.92 -7.47
C LEU A 456 -7.10 14.35 -8.00
N PHE A 457 -6.30 14.69 -9.02
CA PHE A 457 -6.34 16.00 -9.69
C PHE A 457 -5.74 15.94 -11.11
#